data_2881de9c32a0aad9d1b438d289e74caf
#
_entry.id   2881de9c32a0aad9d1b438d289e74caf
#
_cell.length_a   1.000
_cell.length_b   1.000
_cell.length_c   1.000
_cell.angle_alpha   90.00
_cell.angle_beta   90.00
_cell.angle_gamma   90.00
#
_symmetry.space_group_name_H-M   'P 1'
#
loop_
_entity.id
_entity.type
_entity.pdbx_description
1 polymer ?
#
loop_
_entity_poly.entity_id
_entity_poly.type
_entity_poly.pdbx_seq_one_letter_code
_entity_poly.pdbx_strand_id
1 'polypeptide(L)'
;MMIDLTCPAEVFQVTPPAEGQDCAAVSLYNLSDRVIVVAEVTLRLQNGRGVDLEKVTFERQGLNGRPHTVFRMEIPCRAHPGTETETAVIEKIRFSDGEEWTRDAGRETEYTPNDLPICKALTDLKFVAGETAKGFPEEQEGLWLCVCGRPNSEGAETCARCRQRKETVFARFSRDAVETRVSQRERQLDLASRGTREDMARLQHMREAEHRISETRRKRRKHLMICLAVFIAMMAALLLWVEPALYRMLPE
;
A
#
# COMPACT_ATOMS: atom_id res chain seq x y z
N MET A 1 -8.49 -26.79 -2.91
CA MET A 1 -7.08 -27.10 -2.51
C MET A 1 -7.11 -27.94 -1.25
N MET A 2 -6.07 -28.79 -1.03
CA MET A 2 -5.97 -29.62 0.19
C MET A 2 -4.96 -28.98 1.14
N ILE A 3 -5.25 -28.98 2.45
CA ILE A 3 -4.37 -28.45 3.49
C ILE A 3 -4.52 -29.28 4.78
N ASP A 4 -3.40 -29.60 5.44
CA ASP A 4 -3.39 -30.06 6.83
C ASP A 4 -3.30 -28.84 7.76
N LEU A 5 -4.41 -28.51 8.44
CA LEU A 5 -4.48 -27.35 9.34
C LEU A 5 -3.63 -27.55 10.60
N THR A 6 -3.17 -28.76 10.89
CA THR A 6 -2.25 -29.05 12.01
C THR A 6 -0.79 -28.79 11.66
N CYS A 7 -0.46 -28.56 10.39
CA CYS A 7 0.91 -28.27 9.96
C CYS A 7 1.44 -27.01 10.65
N PRO A 8 2.56 -27.11 11.39
CA PRO A 8 3.10 -25.99 12.15
C PRO A 8 3.88 -24.98 11.30
N ALA A 9 3.99 -25.23 10.00
CA ALA A 9 4.63 -24.31 9.07
C ALA A 9 3.84 -24.25 7.75
N GLU A 10 4.09 -23.22 6.96
CA GLU A 10 3.54 -23.10 5.61
C GLU A 10 4.61 -22.69 4.61
N VAL A 11 4.42 -23.08 3.38
CA VAL A 11 5.26 -22.62 2.26
C VAL A 11 4.90 -21.17 1.98
N PHE A 12 5.86 -20.28 2.18
CA PHE A 12 5.69 -18.84 1.95
C PHE A 12 6.04 -18.47 0.51
N GLN A 13 7.15 -19.02 0.00
CA GLN A 13 7.62 -18.77 -1.36
C GLN A 13 8.51 -19.93 -1.84
N VAL A 14 8.39 -20.30 -3.09
CA VAL A 14 9.32 -21.15 -3.81
C VAL A 14 10.04 -20.29 -4.85
N THR A 15 11.36 -20.41 -4.90
CA THR A 15 12.18 -19.80 -5.94
C THR A 15 12.92 -20.90 -6.65
N PRO A 16 12.61 -21.19 -7.92
CA PRO A 16 13.27 -22.23 -8.69
C PRO A 16 14.75 -21.92 -8.89
N PRO A 17 15.59 -22.91 -9.22
CA PRO A 17 16.99 -22.67 -9.51
C PRO A 17 17.12 -21.80 -10.75
N ALA A 18 17.96 -20.79 -10.70
CA ALA A 18 18.34 -20.01 -11.87
C ALA A 18 19.25 -20.83 -12.80
N GLU A 19 19.38 -20.40 -14.04
CA GLU A 19 20.29 -21.06 -15.00
C GLU A 19 21.71 -21.10 -14.45
N GLY A 20 22.28 -22.31 -14.36
CA GLY A 20 23.60 -22.56 -13.76
C GLY A 20 23.61 -22.71 -12.24
N GLN A 21 22.45 -22.72 -11.57
CA GLN A 21 22.30 -23.05 -10.15
C GLN A 21 21.74 -24.47 -9.99
N ASP A 22 22.27 -25.21 -9.00
CA ASP A 22 21.86 -26.57 -8.67
C ASP A 22 21.03 -26.65 -7.39
N CYS A 23 20.33 -25.57 -7.01
CA CYS A 23 19.44 -25.55 -5.85
C CYS A 23 18.29 -24.57 -6.01
N ALA A 24 17.11 -25.00 -5.59
CA ALA A 24 15.94 -24.14 -5.37
C ALA A 24 15.94 -23.62 -3.94
N ALA A 25 15.34 -22.45 -3.73
CA ALA A 25 15.11 -21.92 -2.41
C ALA A 25 13.63 -22.03 -2.03
N VAL A 26 13.37 -22.62 -0.86
CA VAL A 26 12.03 -22.66 -0.28
C VAL A 26 12.03 -21.84 0.99
N SER A 27 11.19 -20.83 1.02
CA SER A 27 10.94 -20.02 2.21
C SER A 27 9.70 -20.58 2.92
N LEU A 28 9.85 -20.87 4.19
CA LEU A 28 8.80 -21.40 5.06
C LEU A 28 8.47 -20.39 6.14
N TYR A 29 7.19 -20.25 6.49
CA TYR A 29 6.75 -19.45 7.63
C TYR A 29 6.41 -20.38 8.80
N ASN A 30 7.04 -20.17 9.95
CA ASN A 30 6.74 -20.92 11.18
C ASN A 30 5.45 -20.39 11.81
N LEU A 31 4.41 -21.19 11.83
CA LEU A 31 3.10 -20.86 12.41
C LEU A 31 3.03 -21.14 13.93
N SER A 32 4.03 -21.86 14.48
CA SER A 32 4.05 -22.30 15.87
C SER A 32 4.80 -21.33 16.78
N ASP A 33 4.62 -21.49 18.09
CA ASP A 33 5.36 -20.77 19.14
C ASP A 33 6.72 -21.44 19.47
N ARG A 34 7.14 -22.46 18.69
CA ARG A 34 8.36 -23.25 18.89
C ARG A 34 9.38 -23.02 17.80
N VAL A 35 10.65 -23.27 18.09
CA VAL A 35 11.73 -23.14 17.10
C VAL A 35 11.80 -24.42 16.25
N ILE A 36 11.72 -24.28 14.93
CA ILE A 36 11.90 -25.36 13.97
C ILE A 36 13.39 -25.54 13.69
N VAL A 37 13.91 -26.77 13.88
CA VAL A 37 15.32 -27.10 13.66
C VAL A 37 15.55 -28.06 12.49
N VAL A 38 14.50 -28.82 12.08
CA VAL A 38 14.53 -29.68 10.89
C VAL A 38 13.24 -29.49 10.10
N ALA A 39 13.36 -29.44 8.80
CA ALA A 39 12.22 -29.52 7.88
C ALA A 39 12.54 -30.48 6.73
N GLU A 40 11.59 -31.36 6.42
CA GLU A 40 11.59 -32.17 5.22
C GLU A 40 10.53 -31.65 4.27
N VAL A 41 10.93 -31.34 3.04
CA VAL A 41 10.07 -30.74 2.03
C VAL A 41 10.20 -31.51 0.71
N THR A 42 9.06 -31.80 0.11
CA THR A 42 8.99 -32.31 -1.26
C THR A 42 8.75 -31.14 -2.20
N LEU A 43 9.73 -30.87 -3.07
CA LEU A 43 9.64 -29.91 -4.16
C LEU A 43 9.23 -30.63 -5.44
N ARG A 44 8.30 -30.04 -6.19
CA ARG A 44 7.89 -30.49 -7.52
C ARG A 44 8.04 -29.33 -8.50
N LEU A 45 8.77 -29.58 -9.58
CA LEU A 45 8.86 -28.68 -10.73
C LEU A 45 8.02 -29.26 -11.86
N GLN A 46 7.05 -28.51 -12.36
CA GLN A 46 6.08 -29.00 -13.33
C GLN A 46 6.07 -28.11 -14.58
N ASN A 47 5.78 -28.72 -15.72
CA ASN A 47 5.51 -28.00 -16.97
C ASN A 47 4.06 -27.48 -17.00
N GLY A 48 3.70 -26.65 -18.00
CA GLY A 48 2.35 -26.13 -18.20
C GLY A 48 1.23 -27.13 -18.39
N ARG A 49 1.57 -28.43 -18.52
CA ARG A 49 0.61 -29.53 -18.56
C ARG A 49 0.47 -30.25 -17.23
N GLY A 50 1.12 -29.77 -16.17
CA GLY A 50 1.10 -30.38 -14.83
C GLY A 50 1.92 -31.66 -14.70
N VAL A 51 2.82 -31.92 -15.65
CA VAL A 51 3.70 -33.11 -15.61
C VAL A 51 4.94 -32.75 -14.79
N ASP A 52 5.28 -33.59 -13.81
CA ASP A 52 6.48 -33.44 -12.99
C ASP A 52 7.73 -33.60 -13.88
N LEU A 53 8.51 -32.53 -13.97
CA LEU A 53 9.85 -32.51 -14.59
C LEU A 53 10.90 -32.99 -13.58
N GLU A 54 10.74 -32.60 -12.32
CA GLU A 54 11.54 -33.08 -11.22
C GLU A 54 10.71 -33.14 -9.94
N LYS A 55 10.97 -34.13 -9.10
CA LYS A 55 10.41 -34.30 -7.76
C LYS A 55 11.53 -34.68 -6.81
N VAL A 56 11.81 -33.80 -5.86
CA VAL A 56 12.87 -34.00 -4.86
C VAL A 56 12.29 -33.85 -3.46
N THR A 57 12.53 -34.87 -2.60
CA THR A 57 12.28 -34.78 -1.16
C THR A 57 13.60 -34.57 -0.46
N PHE A 58 13.70 -33.52 0.33
CA PHE A 58 14.95 -33.12 1.00
C PHE A 58 14.71 -32.73 2.45
N GLU A 59 15.49 -33.31 3.35
CA GLU A 59 15.53 -32.96 4.76
C GLU A 59 16.69 -31.98 5.03
N ARG A 60 16.40 -30.84 5.61
CA ARG A 60 17.41 -29.88 6.08
C ARG A 60 17.44 -29.83 7.60
N GLN A 61 18.62 -30.05 8.16
CA GLN A 61 18.88 -29.96 9.60
C GLN A 61 19.60 -28.63 9.91
N GLY A 62 19.61 -28.27 11.19
CA GLY A 62 20.28 -27.05 11.65
C GLY A 62 19.59 -25.76 11.25
N LEU A 63 18.29 -25.83 10.98
CA LEU A 63 17.47 -24.65 10.71
C LEU A 63 17.30 -23.81 12.00
N ASN A 64 17.03 -22.51 11.82
CA ASN A 64 16.68 -21.59 12.90
C ASN A 64 15.33 -20.91 12.55
N GLY A 65 14.30 -21.72 12.39
CA GLY A 65 12.94 -21.26 12.13
C GLY A 65 12.29 -20.74 13.41
N ARG A 66 12.56 -19.47 13.77
CA ARG A 66 11.98 -18.83 14.96
C ARG A 66 10.46 -18.77 14.88
N PRO A 67 9.75 -18.73 16.02
CA PRO A 67 8.31 -18.54 16.05
C PRO A 67 7.86 -17.34 15.22
N HIS A 68 6.82 -17.55 14.42
CA HIS A 68 6.16 -16.52 13.61
C HIS A 68 7.09 -15.73 12.67
N THR A 69 8.16 -16.36 12.19
CA THR A 69 9.09 -15.76 11.22
C THR A 69 9.23 -16.63 9.97
N VAL A 70 9.65 -15.98 8.90
CA VAL A 70 10.07 -16.68 7.68
C VAL A 70 11.50 -17.18 7.86
N PHE A 71 11.75 -18.42 7.46
CA PHE A 71 13.08 -19.00 7.36
C PHE A 71 13.24 -19.69 6.00
N ARG A 72 14.47 -19.87 5.56
CA ARG A 72 14.78 -20.37 4.23
C ARG A 72 15.57 -21.66 4.31
N MET A 73 15.26 -22.57 3.38
CA MET A 73 16.06 -23.75 3.11
C MET A 73 16.36 -23.85 1.62
N GLU A 74 17.51 -24.44 1.29
CA GLU A 74 17.92 -24.73 -0.07
C GLU A 74 17.74 -26.24 -0.32
N ILE A 75 17.09 -26.56 -1.44
CA ILE A 75 16.85 -27.93 -1.86
C ILE A 75 17.68 -28.17 -3.10
N PRO A 76 18.59 -29.18 -3.10
CA PRO A 76 19.34 -29.55 -4.28
C PRO A 76 18.40 -30.00 -5.40
N CYS A 77 18.35 -29.27 -6.50
CA CYS A 77 17.61 -29.63 -7.70
C CYS A 77 18.16 -28.85 -8.91
N ARG A 78 17.95 -29.37 -10.09
CA ARG A 78 18.43 -28.74 -11.32
C ARG A 78 17.40 -27.80 -11.91
N ALA A 79 17.88 -26.79 -12.65
CA ALA A 79 17.00 -25.98 -13.48
C ALA A 79 16.50 -26.81 -14.66
N HIS A 80 15.18 -26.83 -14.85
CA HIS A 80 14.58 -27.50 -15.99
C HIS A 80 13.99 -26.46 -16.95
N PRO A 81 14.47 -26.41 -18.22
CA PRO A 81 13.81 -25.63 -19.25
C PRO A 81 12.34 -26.06 -19.39
N GLY A 82 11.42 -25.12 -19.35
CA GLY A 82 9.98 -25.41 -19.43
C GLY A 82 9.28 -25.62 -18.09
N THR A 83 9.93 -25.36 -16.96
CA THR A 83 9.23 -25.23 -15.65
C THR A 83 8.31 -24.03 -15.69
N GLU A 84 7.02 -24.26 -15.45
CA GLU A 84 5.99 -23.22 -15.40
C GLU A 84 5.33 -23.13 -14.01
N THR A 85 5.40 -24.21 -13.23
CA THR A 85 4.82 -24.27 -11.88
C THR A 85 5.79 -24.96 -10.93
N GLU A 86 5.98 -24.34 -9.78
CA GLU A 86 6.74 -24.90 -8.68
C GLU A 86 5.83 -25.07 -7.46
N THR A 87 5.79 -26.27 -6.90
CA THR A 87 5.05 -26.58 -5.69
C THR A 87 5.96 -27.20 -4.65
N ALA A 88 5.80 -26.80 -3.40
CA ALA A 88 6.50 -27.41 -2.27
C ALA A 88 5.47 -27.91 -1.26
N VAL A 89 5.74 -29.10 -0.71
CA VAL A 89 4.91 -29.75 0.31
C VAL A 89 5.78 -30.07 1.49
N ILE A 90 5.35 -29.66 2.69
CA ILE A 90 6.05 -29.97 3.93
C ILE A 90 5.65 -31.40 4.36
N GLU A 91 6.61 -32.29 4.45
CA GLU A 91 6.38 -33.68 4.84
C GLU A 91 6.63 -33.91 6.34
N LYS A 92 7.63 -33.20 6.92
CA LYS A 92 8.01 -33.36 8.31
C LYS A 92 8.61 -32.08 8.88
N ILE A 93 8.32 -31.82 10.14
CA ILE A 93 8.92 -30.74 10.94
C ILE A 93 9.40 -31.32 12.26
N ARG A 94 10.62 -30.95 12.68
CA ARG A 94 11.11 -31.24 14.03
C ARG A 94 11.44 -29.94 14.73
N PHE A 95 11.02 -29.87 15.99
CA PHE A 95 11.26 -28.73 16.87
C PHE A 95 12.52 -28.92 17.72
N SER A 96 12.99 -27.83 18.31
CA SER A 96 14.17 -27.82 19.19
C SER A 96 14.01 -28.62 20.47
N ASP A 97 12.78 -28.90 20.91
CA ASP A 97 12.42 -29.74 22.04
C ASP A 97 12.38 -31.23 21.70
N GLY A 98 12.61 -31.60 20.42
CA GLY A 98 12.62 -32.97 19.93
C GLY A 98 11.27 -33.48 19.44
N GLU A 99 10.17 -32.74 19.66
CA GLU A 99 8.87 -33.14 19.10
C GLU A 99 8.85 -33.02 17.58
N GLU A 100 8.08 -33.89 16.95
CA GLU A 100 7.95 -33.97 15.52
C GLU A 100 6.48 -33.85 15.06
N TRP A 101 6.28 -33.18 13.97
CA TRP A 101 5.06 -33.23 13.19
C TRP A 101 5.36 -33.92 11.85
N THR A 102 4.49 -34.82 11.43
CA THR A 102 4.57 -35.50 10.13
C THR A 102 3.25 -35.34 9.42
N ARG A 103 3.31 -35.07 8.14
CA ARG A 103 2.14 -34.96 7.26
C ARG A 103 1.34 -36.25 7.29
N ASP A 104 0.03 -36.11 7.36
CA ASP A 104 -0.92 -37.20 7.29
C ASP A 104 -2.03 -36.80 6.30
N ALA A 105 -2.09 -37.49 5.18
CA ALA A 105 -3.10 -37.23 4.15
C ALA A 105 -4.55 -37.41 4.66
N GLY A 106 -4.75 -38.22 5.71
CA GLY A 106 -6.06 -38.38 6.35
C GLY A 106 -6.56 -37.15 7.13
N ARG A 107 -5.66 -36.20 7.43
CA ARG A 107 -5.99 -34.93 8.12
C ARG A 107 -6.15 -33.75 7.18
N GLU A 108 -5.96 -33.98 5.89
CA GLU A 108 -6.11 -32.89 4.92
C GLU A 108 -7.59 -32.52 4.71
N THR A 109 -7.86 -31.23 4.75
CA THR A 109 -9.17 -30.65 4.51
C THR A 109 -9.17 -29.91 3.17
N GLU A 110 -10.23 -30.10 2.39
CA GLU A 110 -10.41 -29.35 1.15
C GLU A 110 -10.92 -27.94 1.46
N TYR A 111 -10.40 -26.94 0.76
CA TYR A 111 -10.87 -25.56 0.83
C TYR A 111 -10.76 -24.85 -0.51
N THR A 112 -11.54 -23.79 -0.66
CA THR A 112 -11.47 -22.90 -1.82
C THR A 112 -10.79 -21.60 -1.39
N PRO A 113 -9.65 -21.22 -2.01
CA PRO A 113 -9.00 -19.93 -1.68
C PRO A 113 -9.90 -18.73 -1.90
N ASN A 114 -9.83 -17.76 -1.01
CA ASN A 114 -10.57 -16.50 -1.11
C ASN A 114 -9.77 -15.37 -1.81
N ASP A 115 -8.70 -15.73 -2.52
CA ASP A 115 -7.82 -14.76 -3.17
C ASP A 115 -8.59 -13.96 -4.23
N LEU A 116 -8.57 -12.64 -4.10
CA LEU A 116 -9.18 -11.74 -5.07
C LEU A 116 -8.22 -11.50 -6.24
N PRO A 117 -8.72 -11.44 -7.49
CA PRO A 117 -7.93 -10.99 -8.61
C PRO A 117 -7.51 -9.53 -8.41
N ILE A 118 -6.53 -9.06 -9.19
CA ILE A 118 -6.11 -7.64 -9.17
C ILE A 118 -7.27 -6.78 -9.68
N CYS A 119 -7.99 -6.16 -8.73
CA CYS A 119 -9.18 -5.36 -9.01
C CYS A 119 -9.36 -4.28 -7.93
N LYS A 120 -10.35 -3.39 -8.11
CA LYS A 120 -10.69 -2.35 -7.13
C LYS A 120 -10.97 -2.93 -5.74
N ALA A 121 -11.71 -4.04 -5.65
CA ALA A 121 -12.04 -4.67 -4.37
C ALA A 121 -10.79 -5.11 -3.59
N LEU A 122 -9.76 -5.65 -4.26
CA LEU A 122 -8.49 -6.00 -3.62
C LEU A 122 -7.74 -4.75 -3.16
N THR A 123 -7.75 -3.68 -3.97
CA THR A 123 -7.11 -2.40 -3.61
C THR A 123 -7.78 -1.79 -2.37
N ASP A 124 -9.10 -1.76 -2.34
CA ASP A 124 -9.90 -1.26 -1.21
C ASP A 124 -9.66 -2.11 0.05
N LEU A 125 -9.60 -3.44 -0.10
CA LEU A 125 -9.31 -4.35 1.00
C LEU A 125 -7.89 -4.13 1.55
N LYS A 126 -6.89 -4.03 0.69
CA LYS A 126 -5.49 -3.74 1.10
C LYS A 126 -5.37 -2.39 1.79
N PHE A 127 -6.11 -1.40 1.36
CA PHE A 127 -6.16 -0.11 2.03
C PHE A 127 -6.65 -0.20 3.49
N VAL A 128 -7.63 -1.08 3.77
CA VAL A 128 -8.22 -1.23 5.11
C VAL A 128 -7.46 -2.24 5.97
N ALA A 129 -7.00 -3.35 5.39
CA ALA A 129 -6.43 -4.51 6.08
C ALA A 129 -4.89 -4.60 5.98
N GLY A 130 -4.27 -3.81 5.09
CA GLY A 130 -2.83 -3.83 4.82
C GLY A 130 -2.44 -4.66 3.60
N GLU A 131 -1.19 -4.49 3.16
CA GLU A 131 -0.67 -5.08 1.90
C GLU A 131 -0.69 -6.61 1.85
N THR A 132 -0.72 -7.27 3.00
CA THR A 132 -0.77 -8.74 3.11
C THR A 132 -2.18 -9.31 2.88
N ALA A 133 -3.19 -8.45 2.71
CA ALA A 133 -4.55 -8.88 2.42
C ALA A 133 -4.64 -9.52 1.03
N LYS A 134 -5.33 -10.67 0.97
CA LYS A 134 -5.54 -11.45 -0.26
C LYS A 134 -7.01 -11.54 -0.66
N GLY A 135 -7.92 -11.69 0.31
CA GLY A 135 -9.34 -11.85 0.07
C GLY A 135 -10.20 -11.50 1.26
N PHE A 136 -11.50 -11.36 1.05
CA PHE A 136 -12.44 -11.15 2.15
C PHE A 136 -12.51 -12.39 3.04
N PRO A 137 -12.69 -12.22 4.37
CA PRO A 137 -12.85 -13.36 5.26
C PRO A 137 -14.13 -14.13 4.90
N GLU A 138 -14.03 -15.45 4.97
CA GLU A 138 -15.12 -16.34 4.57
C GLU A 138 -15.15 -17.56 5.49
N GLU A 139 -16.36 -18.06 5.84
CA GLU A 139 -16.53 -19.34 6.51
C GLU A 139 -16.84 -20.41 5.48
N GLN A 140 -16.14 -21.54 5.59
CA GLN A 140 -16.38 -22.74 4.80
C GLN A 140 -16.60 -23.92 5.74
N GLU A 141 -17.00 -25.07 5.21
CA GLU A 141 -17.24 -26.26 6.01
C GLU A 141 -16.00 -26.67 6.81
N GLY A 142 -16.08 -26.64 8.14
CA GLY A 142 -15.02 -27.04 9.07
C GLY A 142 -13.84 -26.06 9.19
N LEU A 143 -13.86 -24.91 8.50
CA LEU A 143 -12.78 -23.94 8.53
C LEU A 143 -13.26 -22.50 8.28
N TRP A 144 -12.37 -21.53 8.52
CA TRP A 144 -12.56 -20.15 8.09
C TRP A 144 -11.31 -19.59 7.42
N LEU A 145 -11.51 -18.74 6.42
CA LEU A 145 -10.46 -18.06 5.68
C LEU A 145 -10.25 -16.67 6.25
N CYS A 146 -9.01 -16.36 6.57
CA CYS A 146 -8.62 -15.04 7.02
C CYS A 146 -8.44 -14.07 5.85
N VAL A 147 -8.50 -12.77 6.12
CA VAL A 147 -8.17 -11.70 5.15
C VAL A 147 -6.77 -11.86 4.54
N CYS A 148 -5.82 -12.49 5.23
CA CYS A 148 -4.49 -12.80 4.72
C CYS A 148 -4.45 -14.05 3.80
N GLY A 149 -5.60 -14.68 3.52
CA GLY A 149 -5.72 -15.89 2.70
C GLY A 149 -5.41 -17.19 3.43
N ARG A 150 -5.09 -17.18 4.73
CA ARG A 150 -4.81 -18.40 5.50
C ARG A 150 -6.11 -19.07 5.93
N PRO A 151 -6.32 -20.38 5.60
CA PRO A 151 -7.37 -21.18 6.22
C PRO A 151 -7.00 -21.54 7.66
N ASN A 152 -7.99 -21.53 8.54
CA ASN A 152 -7.86 -21.86 9.96
C ASN A 152 -8.99 -22.82 10.32
N SER A 153 -8.81 -23.70 11.30
CA SER A 153 -9.89 -24.57 11.74
C SER A 153 -11.08 -23.76 12.26
N GLU A 154 -12.29 -24.30 12.15
CA GLU A 154 -13.54 -23.63 12.55
C GLU A 154 -13.48 -23.09 13.99
N GLY A 155 -12.94 -23.90 14.92
CA GLY A 155 -12.78 -23.54 16.34
C GLY A 155 -11.59 -22.61 16.65
N ALA A 156 -10.76 -22.26 15.68
CA ALA A 156 -9.63 -21.36 15.91
C ALA A 156 -10.11 -19.93 16.14
N GLU A 157 -9.82 -19.38 17.33
CA GLU A 157 -10.19 -17.99 17.67
C GLU A 157 -9.26 -16.96 17.01
N THR A 158 -8.07 -17.35 16.59
CA THR A 158 -7.06 -16.48 15.99
C THR A 158 -6.48 -17.10 14.72
N CYS A 159 -6.15 -16.27 13.75
CA CYS A 159 -5.45 -16.72 12.54
C CYS A 159 -4.02 -17.16 12.87
N ALA A 160 -3.63 -18.36 12.47
CA ALA A 160 -2.31 -18.91 12.71
C ALA A 160 -1.19 -18.08 12.06
N ARG A 161 -1.44 -17.39 10.94
CA ARG A 161 -0.45 -16.57 10.23
C ARG A 161 -0.38 -15.14 10.76
N CYS A 162 -1.47 -14.37 10.72
CA CYS A 162 -1.45 -12.94 11.05
C CYS A 162 -1.85 -12.64 12.50
N ARG A 163 -2.21 -13.64 13.29
CA ARG A 163 -2.55 -13.56 14.73
C ARG A 163 -3.77 -12.68 15.04
N GLN A 164 -4.53 -12.27 14.04
CA GLN A 164 -5.75 -11.51 14.26
C GLN A 164 -6.89 -12.42 14.74
N ARG A 165 -7.71 -11.90 15.65
CA ARG A 165 -8.87 -12.63 16.17
C ARG A 165 -9.94 -12.79 15.10
N LYS A 166 -10.55 -13.98 14.99
CA LYS A 166 -11.63 -14.31 14.05
C LYS A 166 -12.73 -13.24 14.04
N GLU A 167 -13.28 -12.90 15.22
CA GLU A 167 -14.32 -11.88 15.36
C GLU A 167 -13.89 -10.52 14.78
N THR A 168 -12.66 -10.08 15.06
CA THR A 168 -12.14 -8.82 14.56
C THR A 168 -11.99 -8.83 13.04
N VAL A 169 -11.52 -9.97 12.49
CA VAL A 169 -11.34 -10.16 11.06
C VAL A 169 -12.68 -10.02 10.33
N PHE A 170 -13.72 -10.73 10.80
CA PHE A 170 -15.04 -10.69 10.19
C PHE A 170 -15.75 -9.34 10.38
N ALA A 171 -15.65 -8.73 11.57
CA ALA A 171 -16.27 -7.44 11.83
C ALA A 171 -15.61 -6.28 11.05
N ARG A 172 -14.29 -6.33 10.81
CA ARG A 172 -13.55 -5.20 10.25
C ARG A 172 -13.26 -5.32 8.75
N PHE A 173 -13.18 -6.53 8.23
CA PHE A 173 -12.71 -6.79 6.87
C PHE A 173 -13.73 -7.54 6.01
N SER A 174 -15.00 -7.69 6.50
CA SER A 174 -16.10 -8.09 5.63
C SER A 174 -16.25 -7.08 4.48
N ARG A 175 -16.83 -7.53 3.37
CA ARG A 175 -17.03 -6.68 2.17
C ARG A 175 -17.74 -5.37 2.55
N ASP A 176 -18.85 -5.44 3.29
CA ASP A 176 -19.64 -4.28 3.67
C ASP A 176 -18.87 -3.30 4.58
N ALA A 177 -18.06 -3.83 5.51
CA ALA A 177 -17.25 -3.03 6.39
C ALA A 177 -16.13 -2.28 5.63
N VAL A 178 -15.52 -2.94 4.65
CA VAL A 178 -14.51 -2.32 3.78
C VAL A 178 -15.12 -1.24 2.90
N GLU A 179 -16.23 -1.54 2.21
CA GLU A 179 -16.96 -0.58 1.37
C GLU A 179 -17.40 0.67 2.16
N THR A 180 -17.91 0.46 3.38
CA THR A 180 -18.29 1.56 4.27
C THR A 180 -17.10 2.47 4.60
N ARG A 181 -15.94 1.91 4.94
CA ARG A 181 -14.74 2.68 5.28
C ARG A 181 -14.16 3.44 4.09
N VAL A 182 -14.13 2.79 2.94
CA VAL A 182 -13.66 3.43 1.70
C VAL A 182 -14.56 4.60 1.33
N SER A 183 -15.89 4.39 1.37
CA SER A 183 -16.87 5.45 1.09
C SER A 183 -16.79 6.62 2.08
N GLN A 184 -16.55 6.35 3.36
CA GLN A 184 -16.33 7.40 4.36
C GLN A 184 -15.10 8.23 4.06
N ARG A 185 -13.99 7.56 3.68
CA ARG A 185 -12.75 8.25 3.29
C ARG A 185 -12.94 9.10 2.04
N GLU A 186 -13.58 8.56 1.01
CA GLU A 186 -13.86 9.31 -0.23
C GLU A 186 -14.67 10.58 0.07
N ARG A 187 -15.71 10.48 0.92
CA ARG A 187 -16.49 11.65 1.38
C ARG A 187 -15.63 12.67 2.13
N GLN A 188 -14.72 12.22 3.01
CA GLN A 188 -13.83 13.12 3.73
C GLN A 188 -12.86 13.85 2.80
N LEU A 189 -12.31 13.15 1.81
CA LEU A 189 -11.43 13.74 0.80
C LEU A 189 -12.18 14.76 -0.07
N ASP A 190 -13.42 14.47 -0.45
CA ASP A 190 -14.29 15.39 -1.18
C ASP A 190 -14.58 16.67 -0.40
N LEU A 191 -14.92 16.55 0.88
CA LEU A 191 -15.15 17.69 1.75
C LEU A 191 -13.88 18.55 1.92
N ALA A 192 -12.73 17.91 2.14
CA ALA A 192 -11.44 18.59 2.23
C ALA A 192 -11.09 19.33 0.92
N SER A 193 -11.32 18.68 -0.24
CA SER A 193 -11.04 19.28 -1.54
C SER A 193 -11.95 20.47 -1.87
N ARG A 194 -13.23 20.43 -1.44
CA ARG A 194 -14.16 21.55 -1.58
C ARG A 194 -13.73 22.75 -0.73
N GLY A 195 -13.38 22.53 0.54
CA GLY A 195 -12.84 23.57 1.41
C GLY A 195 -11.61 24.26 0.81
N THR A 196 -10.67 23.49 0.31
CA THR A 196 -9.45 24.03 -0.35
C THR A 196 -9.80 24.85 -1.61
N ARG A 197 -10.77 24.41 -2.42
CA ARG A 197 -11.21 25.18 -3.61
C ARG A 197 -11.88 26.49 -3.24
N GLU A 198 -12.72 26.51 -2.21
CA GLU A 198 -13.37 27.72 -1.71
C GLU A 198 -12.36 28.72 -1.16
N ASP A 199 -11.37 28.26 -0.38
CA ASP A 199 -10.30 29.11 0.14
C ASP A 199 -9.43 29.69 -0.98
N MET A 200 -9.10 28.89 -1.99
CA MET A 200 -8.38 29.39 -3.17
C MET A 200 -9.19 30.43 -3.94
N ALA A 201 -10.50 30.22 -4.11
CA ALA A 201 -11.39 31.20 -4.76
C ALA A 201 -11.45 32.52 -3.96
N ARG A 202 -11.55 32.44 -2.60
CA ARG A 202 -11.51 33.63 -1.74
C ARG A 202 -10.19 34.40 -1.88
N LEU A 203 -9.05 33.68 -1.89
CA LEU A 203 -7.74 34.30 -2.09
C LEU A 203 -7.60 34.96 -3.47
N GLN A 204 -8.15 34.35 -4.50
CA GLN A 204 -8.17 34.97 -5.83
C GLN A 204 -9.00 36.26 -5.85
N HIS A 205 -10.21 36.25 -5.30
CA HIS A 205 -11.03 37.46 -5.16
C HIS A 205 -10.34 38.57 -4.35
N MET A 206 -9.65 38.23 -3.27
CA MET A 206 -8.88 39.22 -2.49
C MET A 206 -7.76 39.84 -3.33
N ARG A 207 -6.98 39.03 -4.04
CA ARG A 207 -5.92 39.52 -4.92
C ARG A 207 -6.45 40.42 -6.04
N GLU A 208 -7.57 40.06 -6.65
CA GLU A 208 -8.23 40.89 -7.68
C GLU A 208 -8.71 42.25 -7.10
N ALA A 209 -9.28 42.20 -5.88
CA ALA A 209 -9.70 43.43 -5.19
C ALA A 209 -8.49 44.33 -4.87
N GLU A 210 -7.40 43.78 -4.37
CA GLU A 210 -6.15 44.53 -4.12
C GLU A 210 -5.56 45.11 -5.40
N HIS A 211 -5.59 44.35 -6.49
CA HIS A 211 -5.13 44.82 -7.81
C HIS A 211 -5.97 46.02 -8.30
N ARG A 212 -7.30 45.93 -8.21
CA ARG A 212 -8.20 47.05 -8.55
C ARG A 212 -7.95 48.32 -7.72
N ILE A 213 -7.72 48.13 -6.40
CA ILE A 213 -7.39 49.24 -5.51
C ILE A 213 -6.04 49.88 -5.88
N SER A 214 -5.04 49.04 -6.17
CA SER A 214 -3.72 49.52 -6.59
C SER A 214 -3.75 50.27 -7.90
N GLU A 215 -4.51 49.82 -8.89
CA GLU A 215 -4.73 50.51 -10.18
C GLU A 215 -5.41 51.84 -10.00
N THR A 216 -6.47 51.90 -9.17
CA THR A 216 -7.17 53.17 -8.91
C THR A 216 -6.27 54.16 -8.18
N ARG A 217 -5.44 53.72 -7.21
CA ARG A 217 -4.42 54.57 -6.57
C ARG A 217 -3.39 55.06 -7.58
N ARG A 218 -2.91 54.18 -8.48
CA ARG A 218 -1.97 54.57 -9.54
C ARG A 218 -2.56 55.59 -10.53
N LYS A 219 -3.82 55.43 -10.94
CA LYS A 219 -4.53 56.39 -11.77
C LYS A 219 -4.68 57.76 -11.05
N ARG A 220 -5.12 57.78 -9.79
CA ARG A 220 -5.20 59.00 -9.00
C ARG A 220 -3.85 59.71 -8.82
N ARG A 221 -2.77 58.99 -8.56
CA ARG A 221 -1.41 59.57 -8.48
C ARG A 221 -0.98 60.19 -9.81
N LYS A 222 -1.26 59.51 -10.98
CA LYS A 222 -0.98 60.08 -12.30
C LYS A 222 -1.75 61.36 -12.53
N HIS A 223 -3.05 61.43 -12.23
CA HIS A 223 -3.84 62.62 -12.35
C HIS A 223 -3.31 63.77 -11.43
N LEU A 224 -2.97 63.45 -10.20
CA LEU A 224 -2.42 64.44 -9.29
C LEU A 224 -1.09 65.02 -9.80
N MET A 225 -0.19 64.16 -10.33
CA MET A 225 1.07 64.63 -10.94
C MET A 225 0.86 65.49 -12.15
N ILE A 226 -0.13 65.14 -13.00
CA ILE A 226 -0.48 65.98 -14.17
C ILE A 226 -1.05 67.33 -13.73
N CYS A 227 -1.98 67.36 -12.77
CA CYS A 227 -2.51 68.61 -12.22
C CYS A 227 -1.40 69.48 -11.56
N LEU A 228 -0.47 68.88 -10.85
CA LEU A 228 0.69 69.57 -10.24
C LEU A 228 1.61 70.18 -11.33
N ALA A 229 1.90 69.39 -12.37
CA ALA A 229 2.71 69.86 -13.51
C ALA A 229 2.05 71.04 -14.23
N VAL A 230 0.74 70.97 -14.50
CA VAL A 230 -0.03 72.07 -15.10
C VAL A 230 -0.03 73.31 -14.20
N PHE A 231 -0.20 73.12 -12.87
CA PHE A 231 -0.16 74.22 -11.93
C PHE A 231 1.21 74.92 -11.90
N ILE A 232 2.30 74.15 -11.88
CA ILE A 232 3.68 74.65 -11.94
C ILE A 232 3.89 75.44 -13.26
N ALA A 233 3.45 74.91 -14.38
CA ALA A 233 3.56 75.58 -15.66
C ALA A 233 2.76 76.89 -15.73
N MET A 234 1.55 76.90 -15.17
CA MET A 234 0.74 78.14 -15.06
C MET A 234 1.42 79.18 -14.17
N MET A 235 1.97 78.78 -13.02
CA MET A 235 2.69 79.68 -12.11
C MET A 235 3.94 80.27 -12.78
N ALA A 236 4.72 79.42 -13.51
CA ALA A 236 5.88 79.89 -14.25
C ALA A 236 5.50 80.91 -15.34
N ALA A 237 4.42 80.61 -16.09
CA ALA A 237 3.91 81.54 -17.11
C ALA A 237 3.45 82.90 -16.49
N LEU A 238 2.81 82.85 -15.33
CA LEU A 238 2.34 84.04 -14.64
C LEU A 238 3.51 84.88 -14.13
N LEU A 239 4.57 84.26 -13.59
CA LEU A 239 5.80 84.96 -13.19
C LEU A 239 6.48 85.62 -14.42
N LEU A 240 6.61 84.94 -15.52
CA LEU A 240 7.18 85.51 -16.76
C LEU A 240 6.37 86.66 -17.33
N TRP A 241 5.06 86.71 -17.10
CA TRP A 241 4.20 87.76 -17.53
C TRP A 241 4.21 89.00 -16.63
N VAL A 242 4.34 88.78 -15.29
CA VAL A 242 4.33 89.84 -14.27
C VAL A 242 5.70 90.54 -14.17
N GLU A 243 6.82 89.80 -14.39
CA GLU A 243 8.18 90.37 -14.29
C GLU A 243 8.40 91.59 -15.20
N PRO A 244 8.05 91.59 -16.53
CA PRO A 244 8.23 92.75 -17.38
C PRO A 244 7.24 93.87 -17.05
N ALA A 245 6.09 93.58 -16.48
CA ALA A 245 5.13 94.56 -16.04
C ALA A 245 5.61 95.36 -14.79
N LEU A 246 6.28 94.68 -13.85
CA LEU A 246 6.89 95.28 -12.66
C LEU A 246 8.08 96.22 -13.05
N TYR A 247 8.93 95.75 -13.96
CA TYR A 247 10.03 96.58 -14.48
C TYR A 247 9.59 97.90 -15.15
N ARG A 248 8.38 97.90 -15.71
CA ARG A 248 7.81 99.10 -16.32
C ARG A 248 7.19 100.12 -15.31
N MET A 249 6.98 99.69 -14.07
CA MET A 249 6.35 100.51 -13.04
C MET A 249 7.34 101.13 -12.03
N LEU A 250 8.64 100.75 -12.11
CA LEU A 250 9.65 101.36 -11.28
C LEU A 250 10.14 102.69 -11.96
N PRO A 251 9.88 103.84 -11.35
CA PRO A 251 10.44 105.15 -11.82
C PRO A 251 11.94 105.15 -11.50
N GLU A 252 12.76 105.72 -12.37
CA GLU A 252 14.17 106.06 -12.15
C GLU A 252 14.35 107.02 -10.97
#